data_6a3e5af8c8f50c78cc5b708382e9a583
#
_entry.id   6a3e5af8c8f50c78cc5b708382e9a583
#
_cell.length_a   1.000
_cell.length_b   1.000
_cell.length_c   1.000
_cell.angle_alpha   90.00
_cell.angle_beta   90.00
_cell.angle_gamma   90.00
#
_symmetry.space_group_name_H-M   'P 1'
#
loop_
_entity.id
_entity.type
_entity.pdbx_description
1 polymer ?
#
loop_
_entity_poly.entity_id
_entity_poly.type
_entity_poly.pdbx_seq_one_letter_code
_entity_poly.pdbx_strand_id
1 'polypeptide(L)'
;AEAAQHQYSYIALGDSIVAGIGLPDAVYQRNGRYYDVSGNYQGYSKDCYVARVAEGLGLSRDQTANYGMPALMSGDLLELVRTGSCQSASINFSLPDLRQELKHAQVITVEIGANDVLVPIMYGIASAMGGPQVFEALLPMLEGDFRQMDASSFAALRENLDSLNITAQQRKALLKLLDSGIAEICTQSQASTLANLEALLQELKALNPDAQIVLVGYYNPVPLLPAPANPFVKHFRTLNRSVQKLAQQYDVAFASAAYTLVANDAHPTACGHKYLARQILKALEK
;
A
#
# COMPACT_ATOMS: atom_id res chain seq x y z
N ALA A 1 38.63 -1.32 3.39
CA ALA A 1 37.99 -0.38 2.50
C ALA A 1 36.52 -0.44 2.85
N GLU A 2 35.96 0.57 3.51
CA GLU A 2 34.52 0.75 3.66
C GLU A 2 33.96 0.89 2.25
N ALA A 3 33.02 0.02 1.90
CA ALA A 3 32.28 0.17 0.67
C ALA A 3 31.64 1.57 0.71
N ALA A 4 31.84 2.37 -0.33
CA ALA A 4 31.22 3.68 -0.42
C ALA A 4 29.72 3.49 -0.28
N GLN A 5 29.14 4.05 0.78
CA GLN A 5 27.74 3.93 1.11
C GLN A 5 26.94 4.59 -0.01
N HIS A 6 26.03 3.84 -0.62
CA HIS A 6 25.24 4.37 -1.73
C HIS A 6 24.31 5.47 -1.22
N GLN A 7 24.31 6.63 -1.86
CA GLN A 7 23.46 7.76 -1.49
C GLN A 7 22.38 7.95 -2.55
N TYR A 8 21.12 7.75 -2.16
CA TYR A 8 19.97 8.01 -3.03
C TYR A 8 19.47 9.45 -2.85
N SER A 9 19.25 10.12 -3.97
CA SER A 9 18.62 11.45 -3.97
C SER A 9 17.09 11.34 -3.76
N TYR A 10 16.49 10.27 -4.24
CA TYR A 10 15.07 9.97 -4.08
C TYR A 10 14.87 8.57 -3.48
N ILE A 11 14.08 8.51 -2.41
CA ILE A 11 13.68 7.25 -1.76
C ILE A 11 12.15 7.18 -1.71
N ALA A 12 11.59 6.11 -2.26
CA ALA A 12 10.17 5.80 -2.17
C ALA A 12 9.94 4.69 -1.14
N LEU A 13 9.11 4.98 -0.15
CA LEU A 13 8.73 4.06 0.93
C LEU A 13 7.26 3.68 0.79
N GLY A 14 6.94 2.42 0.95
CA GLY A 14 5.56 1.97 1.00
C GLY A 14 5.32 0.51 0.63
N ASP A 15 4.15 0.24 0.06
CA ASP A 15 3.67 -1.12 -0.15
C ASP A 15 3.74 -1.60 -1.62
N SER A 16 2.81 -2.45 -2.02
CA SER A 16 2.73 -3.03 -3.37
C SER A 16 2.55 -1.98 -4.47
N ILE A 17 1.94 -0.85 -4.16
CA ILE A 17 1.73 0.25 -5.12
C ILE A 17 3.08 0.89 -5.45
N VAL A 18 3.90 1.15 -4.43
CA VAL A 18 5.28 1.64 -4.60
C VAL A 18 6.11 0.65 -5.40
N ALA A 19 6.00 -0.64 -5.07
CA ALA A 19 6.69 -1.72 -5.79
C ALA A 19 6.29 -1.84 -7.26
N GLY A 20 5.11 -1.31 -7.65
CA GLY A 20 4.59 -1.41 -9.02
C GLY A 20 3.93 -2.74 -9.32
N ILE A 21 3.37 -3.41 -8.30
CA ILE A 21 2.65 -4.67 -8.49
C ILE A 21 1.51 -4.48 -9.49
N GLY A 22 1.28 -5.49 -10.33
CA GLY A 22 0.28 -5.44 -11.42
C GLY A 22 0.81 -4.87 -12.73
N LEU A 23 2.00 -4.25 -12.77
CA LEU A 23 2.63 -3.81 -14.01
C LEU A 23 3.36 -4.97 -14.69
N PRO A 24 3.39 -5.03 -16.04
CA PRO A 24 3.94 -6.17 -16.79
C PRO A 24 5.43 -6.43 -16.57
N ASP A 25 6.19 -5.40 -16.23
CA ASP A 25 7.62 -5.46 -15.99
C ASP A 25 8.00 -5.38 -14.50
N ALA A 26 7.00 -5.51 -13.61
CA ALA A 26 7.27 -5.66 -12.19
C ALA A 26 7.99 -6.99 -11.92
N VAL A 27 9.09 -6.94 -11.18
CA VAL A 27 9.86 -8.13 -10.86
C VAL A 27 9.28 -8.79 -9.62
N TYR A 28 8.79 -10.03 -9.81
CA TYR A 28 8.37 -10.89 -8.72
C TYR A 28 9.44 -11.93 -8.46
N GLN A 29 9.66 -12.30 -7.22
CA GLN A 29 10.41 -13.52 -6.94
C GLN A 29 9.61 -14.76 -7.36
N ARG A 30 10.28 -15.69 -8.04
CA ARG A 30 9.66 -16.87 -8.67
C ARG A 30 8.97 -17.85 -7.70
N ASN A 31 9.15 -17.72 -6.39
CA ASN A 31 8.72 -18.70 -5.40
C ASN A 31 7.51 -18.26 -4.56
N GLY A 32 6.74 -17.26 -4.99
CA GLY A 32 5.60 -16.75 -4.21
C GLY A 32 6.00 -16.13 -2.86
N ARG A 33 7.28 -16.03 -2.56
CA ARG A 33 7.81 -15.29 -1.42
C ARG A 33 8.02 -13.85 -1.85
N TYR A 34 7.38 -12.97 -1.13
CA TYR A 34 7.52 -11.55 -1.28
C TYR A 34 8.98 -11.15 -1.08
N TYR A 35 9.48 -10.34 -1.95
CA TYR A 35 10.78 -9.69 -2.06
C TYR A 35 11.79 -10.03 -0.98
N ASP A 36 12.90 -10.63 -1.39
CA ASP A 36 14.15 -10.45 -0.68
C ASP A 36 14.69 -9.06 -1.05
N VAL A 37 14.39 -8.07 -0.22
CA VAL A 37 14.91 -6.71 -0.38
C VAL A 37 16.29 -6.54 0.23
N SER A 38 16.90 -7.62 0.73
CA SER A 38 18.24 -7.60 1.29
C SER A 38 19.29 -7.28 0.21
N GLY A 39 19.30 -6.04 -0.22
CA GLY A 39 20.39 -5.46 -1.00
C GLY A 39 20.35 -5.68 -2.52
N ASN A 40 19.38 -6.44 -3.07
CA ASN A 40 19.33 -6.75 -4.50
C ASN A 40 18.04 -6.35 -5.20
N TYR A 41 17.16 -5.61 -4.55
CA TYR A 41 15.96 -5.08 -5.18
C TYR A 41 16.34 -3.99 -6.19
N GLN A 42 16.68 -4.42 -7.37
CA GLN A 42 16.98 -3.53 -8.51
C GLN A 42 15.84 -3.51 -9.53
N GLY A 43 14.73 -4.15 -9.20
CA GLY A 43 13.77 -4.55 -10.19
C GLY A 43 12.41 -3.87 -10.10
N TYR A 44 12.31 -2.58 -9.80
CA TYR A 44 11.02 -1.93 -9.96
C TYR A 44 10.72 -1.63 -11.44
N SER A 45 9.42 -1.68 -11.78
CA SER A 45 8.92 -1.37 -13.12
C SER A 45 9.31 0.03 -13.56
N LYS A 46 9.72 0.19 -14.82
CA LYS A 46 9.91 1.51 -15.45
C LYS A 46 8.60 2.31 -15.54
N ASP A 47 7.46 1.64 -15.48
CA ASP A 47 6.14 2.24 -15.56
C ASP A 47 5.53 2.57 -14.20
N CYS A 48 6.16 2.16 -13.09
CA CYS A 48 5.69 2.54 -11.75
C CYS A 48 5.89 4.05 -11.49
N TYR A 49 5.13 4.59 -10.57
CA TYR A 49 5.20 6.03 -10.29
C TYR A 49 6.59 6.46 -9.80
N VAL A 50 7.32 5.59 -9.11
CA VAL A 50 8.67 5.88 -8.60
C VAL A 50 9.64 6.18 -9.74
N ALA A 51 9.65 5.32 -10.78
CA ALA A 51 10.47 5.55 -11.97
C ALA A 51 10.10 6.85 -12.69
N ARG A 52 8.80 7.15 -12.79
CA ARG A 52 8.29 8.36 -13.45
C ARG A 52 8.56 9.63 -12.65
N VAL A 53 8.54 9.57 -11.32
CA VAL A 53 8.95 10.68 -10.45
C VAL A 53 10.45 10.92 -10.58
N ALA A 54 11.27 9.87 -10.55
CA ALA A 54 12.71 9.98 -10.77
C ALA A 54 13.03 10.65 -12.11
N GLU A 55 12.37 10.21 -13.19
CA GLU A 55 12.49 10.83 -14.52
C GLU A 55 12.12 12.32 -14.49
N GLY A 56 10.99 12.66 -13.85
CA GLY A 56 10.54 14.06 -13.71
C GLY A 56 11.48 14.94 -12.90
N LEU A 57 12.23 14.36 -11.96
CA LEU A 57 13.27 15.02 -11.17
C LEU A 57 14.64 15.03 -11.87
N GLY A 58 14.77 14.40 -13.04
CA GLY A 58 16.04 14.27 -13.76
C GLY A 58 17.03 13.31 -13.09
N LEU A 59 16.53 12.37 -12.28
CA LEU A 59 17.35 11.41 -11.55
C LEU A 59 17.49 10.09 -12.31
N SER A 60 18.69 9.51 -12.24
CA SER A 60 18.95 8.17 -12.73
C SER A 60 18.45 7.10 -11.76
N ARG A 61 18.42 5.84 -12.22
CA ARG A 61 18.06 4.70 -11.38
C ARG A 61 18.99 4.55 -10.17
N ASP A 62 20.28 4.80 -10.34
CA ASP A 62 21.27 4.69 -9.27
C ASP A 62 21.12 5.80 -8.20
N GLN A 63 20.40 6.86 -8.51
CA GLN A 63 20.07 7.93 -7.57
C GLN A 63 18.69 7.73 -6.91
N THR A 64 18.01 6.62 -7.21
CA THR A 64 16.64 6.37 -6.77
C THR A 64 16.52 5.00 -6.12
N ALA A 65 15.98 4.95 -4.90
CA ALA A 65 15.62 3.70 -4.24
C ALA A 65 14.10 3.52 -4.22
N ASN A 66 13.64 2.33 -4.59
CA ASN A 66 12.26 1.90 -4.43
C ASN A 66 12.19 0.82 -3.33
N TYR A 67 11.72 1.21 -2.16
CA TYR A 67 11.52 0.31 -1.01
C TYR A 67 10.04 -0.05 -0.82
N GLY A 68 9.34 -0.26 -1.94
CA GLY A 68 7.99 -0.80 -1.94
C GLY A 68 7.97 -2.28 -1.58
N MET A 69 7.16 -2.64 -0.59
CA MET A 69 7.01 -4.01 -0.12
C MET A 69 5.54 -4.42 -0.10
N PRO A 70 5.12 -5.41 -0.92
CA PRO A 70 3.76 -5.91 -0.90
C PRO A 70 3.30 -6.35 0.48
N ALA A 71 2.05 -6.07 0.80
CA ALA A 71 1.40 -6.35 2.09
C ALA A 71 1.97 -5.57 3.30
N LEU A 72 2.93 -4.66 3.11
CA LEU A 72 3.45 -3.82 4.19
C LEU A 72 2.34 -2.96 4.79
N MET A 73 2.26 -2.95 6.11
CA MET A 73 1.34 -2.09 6.87
C MET A 73 2.07 -0.85 7.40
N SER A 74 1.33 0.16 7.82
CA SER A 74 1.94 1.41 8.33
C SER A 74 2.82 1.20 9.56
N GLY A 75 2.43 0.28 10.45
CA GLY A 75 3.24 -0.09 11.62
C GLY A 75 4.54 -0.78 11.24
N ASP A 76 4.51 -1.65 10.21
CA ASP A 76 5.70 -2.34 9.71
C ASP A 76 6.70 -1.35 9.10
N LEU A 77 6.21 -0.37 8.32
CA LEU A 77 7.06 0.68 7.75
C LEU A 77 7.69 1.55 8.85
N LEU A 78 6.92 1.90 9.88
CA LEU A 78 7.43 2.66 11.02
C LEU A 78 8.56 1.90 11.73
N GLU A 79 8.38 0.60 11.99
CA GLU A 79 9.40 -0.26 12.59
C GLU A 79 10.65 -0.32 11.69
N LEU A 80 10.46 -0.53 10.38
CA LEU A 80 11.54 -0.57 9.40
C LEU A 80 12.38 0.72 9.41
N VAL A 81 11.74 1.88 9.40
CA VAL A 81 12.44 3.17 9.46
C VAL A 81 13.16 3.38 10.79
N ARG A 82 12.62 2.88 11.90
CA ARG A 82 13.24 2.99 13.23
C ARG A 82 14.43 2.08 13.43
N THR A 83 14.33 0.85 12.96
CA THR A 83 15.27 -0.22 13.32
C THR A 83 16.08 -0.77 12.16
N GLY A 84 15.67 -0.50 10.91
CA GLY A 84 16.23 -1.12 9.71
C GLY A 84 15.74 -2.54 9.47
N SER A 85 14.79 -3.04 10.26
CA SER A 85 14.19 -4.36 10.09
C SER A 85 12.71 -4.34 10.47
N CYS A 86 11.95 -5.27 9.91
CA CYS A 86 10.55 -5.44 10.21
C CYS A 86 10.22 -6.93 10.26
N GLN A 87 9.50 -7.34 11.31
CA GLN A 87 9.01 -8.71 11.46
C GLN A 87 7.55 -8.69 11.89
N SER A 88 6.67 -9.03 10.97
CA SER A 88 5.26 -9.24 11.25
C SER A 88 4.82 -10.65 10.87
N ALA A 89 3.55 -10.99 11.09
CA ALA A 89 3.01 -12.29 10.73
C ALA A 89 3.15 -12.61 9.22
N SER A 90 3.21 -11.59 8.38
CA SER A 90 3.23 -11.72 6.92
C SER A 90 4.57 -11.37 6.29
N ILE A 91 5.41 -10.59 6.99
CA ILE A 91 6.59 -9.95 6.42
C ILE A 91 7.76 -10.09 7.39
N ASN A 92 8.89 -10.54 6.86
CA ASN A 92 10.14 -10.58 7.58
C ASN A 92 11.25 -10.14 6.63
N PHE A 93 11.76 -8.91 6.82
CA PHE A 93 12.84 -8.40 5.99
C PHE A 93 13.66 -7.33 6.72
N SER A 94 14.83 -7.01 6.15
CA SER A 94 15.78 -6.08 6.74
C SER A 94 16.36 -5.16 5.67
N LEU A 95 16.46 -3.88 6.01
CA LEU A 95 17.13 -2.83 5.26
C LEU A 95 18.09 -2.10 6.22
N PRO A 96 19.24 -2.70 6.55
CA PRO A 96 20.11 -2.20 7.61
C PRO A 96 20.65 -0.80 7.33
N ASP A 97 20.80 -0.41 6.07
CA ASP A 97 21.33 0.88 5.65
C ASP A 97 20.26 1.98 5.50
N LEU A 98 18.97 1.62 5.57
CA LEU A 98 17.84 2.53 5.30
C LEU A 98 17.93 3.84 6.08
N ARG A 99 18.21 3.78 7.39
CA ARG A 99 18.30 4.99 8.21
C ARG A 99 19.42 5.92 7.77
N GLN A 100 20.53 5.37 7.32
CA GLN A 100 21.65 6.16 6.82
C GLN A 100 21.34 6.75 5.44
N GLU A 101 20.71 5.99 4.57
CA GLU A 101 20.28 6.45 3.25
C GLU A 101 19.25 7.58 3.35
N LEU A 102 18.27 7.46 4.26
CA LEU A 102 17.25 8.49 4.51
C LEU A 102 17.85 9.83 4.95
N LYS A 103 19.00 9.85 5.64
CA LYS A 103 19.66 11.09 6.06
C LYS A 103 20.16 11.94 4.89
N HIS A 104 20.35 11.34 3.73
CA HIS A 104 20.93 11.98 2.56
C HIS A 104 19.95 12.19 1.42
N ALA A 105 18.73 11.64 1.54
CA ALA A 105 17.70 11.79 0.52
C ALA A 105 17.22 13.24 0.41
N GLN A 106 17.11 13.72 -0.82
CA GLN A 106 16.53 15.04 -1.10
C GLN A 106 15.00 14.98 -1.14
N VAL A 107 14.47 13.86 -1.67
CA VAL A 107 13.03 13.62 -1.78
C VAL A 107 12.70 12.25 -1.17
N ILE A 108 11.65 12.22 -0.34
CA ILE A 108 11.09 10.98 0.22
C ILE A 108 9.60 10.96 -0.06
N THR A 109 9.12 9.95 -0.77
CA THR A 109 7.68 9.70 -0.90
C THR A 109 7.24 8.57 0.02
N VAL A 110 6.09 8.73 0.65
CA VAL A 110 5.48 7.74 1.53
C VAL A 110 4.09 7.42 1.03
N GLU A 111 3.87 6.18 0.59
CA GLU A 111 2.58 5.63 0.19
C GLU A 111 2.36 4.33 0.99
N ILE A 112 1.54 4.40 2.03
CA ILE A 112 1.34 3.30 2.99
C ILE A 112 0.00 3.46 3.72
N GLY A 113 -0.62 2.36 4.12
CA GLY A 113 -1.81 2.33 4.98
C GLY A 113 -3.02 1.65 4.36
N ALA A 114 -3.01 1.36 3.05
CA ALA A 114 -4.07 0.57 2.43
C ALA A 114 -4.13 -0.85 3.04
N ASN A 115 -2.99 -1.44 3.32
CA ASN A 115 -2.88 -2.77 3.91
C ASN A 115 -3.31 -2.84 5.39
N ASP A 116 -3.36 -1.72 6.09
CA ASP A 116 -3.92 -1.65 7.46
C ASP A 116 -5.40 -2.06 7.49
N VAL A 117 -6.08 -2.00 6.34
CA VAL A 117 -7.44 -2.50 6.15
C VAL A 117 -7.44 -3.84 5.41
N LEU A 118 -6.71 -3.95 4.32
CA LEU A 118 -6.79 -5.11 3.43
C LEU A 118 -6.23 -6.38 4.09
N VAL A 119 -5.11 -6.30 4.80
CA VAL A 119 -4.51 -7.45 5.49
C VAL A 119 -5.43 -8.00 6.59
N PRO A 120 -5.98 -7.19 7.51
CA PRO A 120 -6.97 -7.69 8.48
C PRO A 120 -8.23 -8.29 7.85
N ILE A 121 -8.72 -7.77 6.73
CA ILE A 121 -9.85 -8.37 6.00
C ILE A 121 -9.46 -9.76 5.47
N MET A 122 -8.30 -9.89 4.84
CA MET A 122 -7.81 -11.19 4.36
C MET A 122 -7.65 -12.21 5.50
N TYR A 123 -7.09 -11.79 6.64
CA TYR A 123 -7.04 -12.64 7.82
C TYR A 123 -8.42 -13.00 8.37
N GLY A 124 -9.36 -12.05 8.34
CA GLY A 124 -10.76 -12.30 8.74
C GLY A 124 -11.40 -13.36 7.86
N ILE A 125 -11.19 -13.30 6.55
CA ILE A 125 -11.67 -14.31 5.60
C ILE A 125 -11.00 -15.66 5.89
N ALA A 126 -9.67 -15.70 5.99
CA ALA A 126 -8.93 -16.95 6.25
C ALA A 126 -9.36 -17.58 7.59
N SER A 127 -9.53 -16.77 8.62
CA SER A 127 -9.99 -17.24 9.94
C SER A 127 -11.43 -17.78 9.89
N ALA A 128 -12.33 -17.07 9.23
CA ALA A 128 -13.72 -17.48 9.07
C ALA A 128 -13.83 -18.83 8.32
N MET A 129 -12.91 -19.09 7.41
CA MET A 129 -12.88 -20.28 6.55
C MET A 129 -12.10 -21.46 7.15
N GLY A 130 -11.48 -21.32 8.31
CA GLY A 130 -10.76 -22.40 8.99
C GLY A 130 -9.33 -22.64 8.50
N GLY A 131 -8.76 -21.66 7.78
CA GLY A 131 -7.35 -21.69 7.39
C GLY A 131 -7.07 -21.29 5.94
N PRO A 132 -5.78 -21.19 5.56
CA PRO A 132 -5.37 -20.70 4.24
C PRO A 132 -5.83 -21.57 3.07
N GLN A 133 -6.12 -22.84 3.27
CA GLN A 133 -6.58 -23.76 2.22
C GLN A 133 -7.91 -23.36 1.58
N VAL A 134 -8.75 -22.64 2.33
CA VAL A 134 -10.02 -22.15 1.81
C VAL A 134 -9.86 -20.79 1.15
N PHE A 135 -8.84 -20.04 1.50
CA PHE A 135 -8.44 -18.85 0.75
C PHE A 135 -8.11 -19.22 -0.70
N GLU A 136 -7.42 -20.34 -0.93
CA GLU A 136 -7.17 -20.87 -2.28
C GLU A 136 -8.47 -21.21 -3.03
N ALA A 137 -9.50 -21.69 -2.34
CA ALA A 137 -10.81 -21.95 -2.94
C ALA A 137 -11.60 -20.66 -3.23
N LEU A 138 -11.31 -19.56 -2.53
CA LEU A 138 -11.89 -18.24 -2.78
C LEU A 138 -11.11 -17.43 -3.82
N LEU A 139 -9.83 -17.76 -4.06
CA LEU A 139 -8.99 -17.07 -5.05
C LEU A 139 -9.69 -16.95 -6.42
N PRO A 140 -10.33 -17.97 -7.01
CA PRO A 140 -11.05 -17.82 -8.27
C PRO A 140 -12.21 -16.83 -8.20
N MET A 141 -12.83 -16.64 -7.02
CA MET A 141 -13.87 -15.63 -6.81
C MET A 141 -13.29 -14.24 -6.58
N LEU A 142 -12.05 -14.17 -6.04
CA LEU A 142 -11.28 -12.95 -5.83
C LEU A 142 -10.44 -12.56 -7.06
N GLU A 143 -10.20 -13.48 -7.99
CA GLU A 143 -9.58 -13.22 -9.30
C GLU A 143 -10.52 -12.50 -10.27
N GLY A 144 -11.76 -12.22 -9.84
CA GLY A 144 -12.69 -11.37 -10.57
C GLY A 144 -12.11 -9.97 -10.81
N ASP A 145 -12.61 -9.32 -11.83
CA ASP A 145 -12.24 -7.93 -12.12
C ASP A 145 -12.84 -6.99 -11.07
N PHE A 146 -12.08 -6.63 -10.05
CA PHE A 146 -12.49 -5.72 -8.98
C PHE A 146 -12.99 -4.36 -9.50
N ARG A 147 -12.60 -3.95 -10.70
CA ARG A 147 -13.11 -2.73 -11.34
C ARG A 147 -14.60 -2.85 -11.70
N GLN A 148 -15.08 -4.08 -11.95
CA GLN A 148 -16.45 -4.37 -12.35
C GLN A 148 -17.34 -4.72 -11.15
N MET A 149 -16.80 -4.79 -9.93
CA MET A 149 -17.60 -5.06 -8.73
C MET A 149 -18.57 -3.91 -8.46
N ASP A 150 -19.84 -4.21 -8.59
CA ASP A 150 -20.97 -3.33 -8.28
C ASP A 150 -21.86 -3.94 -7.19
N ALA A 151 -22.97 -3.29 -6.90
CA ALA A 151 -23.91 -3.78 -5.89
C ALA A 151 -24.48 -5.17 -6.23
N SER A 152 -24.66 -5.49 -7.52
CA SER A 152 -25.16 -6.80 -7.97
C SER A 152 -24.11 -7.89 -7.78
N SER A 153 -22.83 -7.60 -8.05
CA SER A 153 -21.71 -8.50 -7.80
C SER A 153 -21.57 -8.83 -6.31
N PHE A 154 -21.80 -7.84 -5.45
CA PHE A 154 -21.74 -8.02 -3.99
C PHE A 154 -22.93 -8.87 -3.48
N ALA A 155 -24.13 -8.69 -4.05
CA ALA A 155 -25.28 -9.53 -3.77
C ALA A 155 -25.06 -10.98 -4.23
N ALA A 156 -24.54 -11.15 -5.46
CA ALA A 156 -24.19 -12.45 -6.02
C ALA A 156 -23.11 -13.17 -5.17
N LEU A 157 -22.14 -12.44 -4.63
CA LEU A 157 -21.15 -13.02 -3.70
C LEU A 157 -21.85 -13.63 -2.47
N ARG A 158 -22.82 -12.94 -1.90
CA ARG A 158 -23.60 -13.45 -0.74
C ARG A 158 -24.41 -14.71 -1.10
N GLU A 159 -25.06 -14.72 -2.25
CA GLU A 159 -25.83 -15.88 -2.75
C GLU A 159 -24.91 -17.06 -3.07
N ASN A 160 -23.73 -16.78 -3.67
CA ASN A 160 -22.75 -17.81 -4.00
C ASN A 160 -22.09 -18.44 -2.77
N LEU A 161 -22.15 -17.82 -1.59
CA LEU A 161 -21.72 -18.45 -0.34
C LEU A 161 -22.53 -19.73 -0.03
N ASP A 162 -23.74 -19.85 -0.52
CA ASP A 162 -24.59 -21.04 -0.36
C ASP A 162 -24.12 -22.20 -1.25
N SER A 163 -23.42 -21.91 -2.34
CA SER A 163 -22.85 -22.92 -3.25
C SER A 163 -21.47 -23.42 -2.84
N LEU A 164 -20.81 -22.74 -1.88
CA LEU A 164 -19.52 -23.18 -1.36
C LEU A 164 -19.69 -24.37 -0.41
N ASN A 165 -18.78 -25.34 -0.51
CA ASN A 165 -18.74 -26.47 0.41
C ASN A 165 -18.11 -26.04 1.75
N ILE A 166 -18.83 -25.20 2.49
CA ILE A 166 -18.44 -24.62 3.78
C ILE A 166 -19.47 -24.99 4.86
N THR A 167 -19.01 -25.06 6.11
CA THR A 167 -19.90 -25.33 7.25
C THR A 167 -20.82 -24.13 7.53
N ALA A 168 -21.94 -24.38 8.18
CA ALA A 168 -22.87 -23.32 8.61
C ALA A 168 -22.18 -22.30 9.53
N GLN A 169 -21.19 -22.72 10.34
CA GLN A 169 -20.41 -21.83 11.18
C GLN A 169 -19.49 -20.91 10.37
N GLN A 170 -18.79 -21.46 9.37
CA GLN A 170 -17.95 -20.69 8.45
C GLN A 170 -18.78 -19.69 7.66
N ARG A 171 -19.92 -20.10 7.13
CA ARG A 171 -20.89 -19.22 6.44
C ARG A 171 -21.33 -18.08 7.33
N LYS A 172 -21.71 -18.35 8.59
CA LYS A 172 -22.10 -17.33 9.55
C LYS A 172 -20.96 -16.32 9.83
N ALA A 173 -19.73 -16.81 9.95
CA ALA A 173 -18.56 -15.95 10.18
C ALA A 173 -18.27 -15.04 8.97
N LEU A 174 -18.35 -15.56 7.74
CA LEU A 174 -18.21 -14.78 6.51
C LEU A 174 -19.30 -13.72 6.36
N LEU A 175 -20.56 -14.08 6.61
CA LEU A 175 -21.68 -13.13 6.56
C LEU A 175 -21.47 -12.01 7.59
N LYS A 176 -21.05 -12.33 8.80
CA LYS A 176 -20.71 -11.32 9.82
C LYS A 176 -19.59 -10.37 9.35
N LEU A 177 -18.55 -10.91 8.72
CA LEU A 177 -17.45 -10.10 8.16
C LEU A 177 -17.98 -9.14 7.08
N LEU A 178 -18.81 -9.63 6.17
CA LEU A 178 -19.42 -8.83 5.08
C LEU A 178 -20.40 -7.78 5.62
N ASP A 179 -21.18 -8.10 6.66
CA ASP A 179 -22.23 -7.23 7.18
C ASP A 179 -21.69 -6.08 8.04
N SER A 180 -20.72 -6.35 8.92
CA SER A 180 -20.18 -5.35 9.84
C SER A 180 -18.67 -5.39 9.98
N GLY A 181 -18.04 -6.55 9.84
CA GLY A 181 -16.63 -6.76 10.14
C GLY A 181 -15.69 -5.89 9.32
N ILE A 182 -15.97 -5.74 8.01
CA ILE A 182 -15.17 -4.87 7.14
C ILE A 182 -15.27 -3.41 7.59
N ALA A 183 -16.45 -2.93 7.93
CA ALA A 183 -16.66 -1.56 8.41
C ALA A 183 -15.99 -1.34 9.77
N GLU A 184 -16.02 -2.32 10.65
CA GLU A 184 -15.33 -2.31 11.94
C GLU A 184 -13.81 -2.25 11.74
N ILE A 185 -13.24 -3.08 10.87
CA ILE A 185 -11.82 -3.07 10.48
C ILE A 185 -11.44 -1.69 9.93
N CYS A 186 -12.21 -1.13 9.00
CA CYS A 186 -11.99 0.20 8.46
C CYS A 186 -11.95 1.28 9.57
N THR A 187 -12.83 1.18 10.55
CA THR A 187 -12.91 2.14 11.65
C THR A 187 -11.71 2.01 12.60
N GLN A 188 -11.37 0.77 12.98
CA GLN A 188 -10.24 0.50 13.89
C GLN A 188 -8.89 0.85 13.28
N SER A 189 -8.67 0.50 12.00
CA SER A 189 -7.40 0.77 11.32
C SER A 189 -7.14 2.25 11.10
N GLN A 190 -8.18 3.08 10.98
CA GLN A 190 -8.03 4.49 10.66
C GLN A 190 -7.21 5.26 11.70
N ALA A 191 -7.48 5.03 12.98
CA ALA A 191 -6.75 5.69 14.07
C ALA A 191 -5.30 5.21 14.16
N SER A 192 -5.07 3.91 14.03
CA SER A 192 -3.72 3.33 14.08
C SER A 192 -2.87 3.74 12.88
N THR A 193 -3.44 3.71 11.68
CA THR A 193 -2.76 4.18 10.46
C THR A 193 -2.32 5.64 10.60
N LEU A 194 -3.21 6.50 11.09
CA LEU A 194 -2.89 7.92 11.25
C LEU A 194 -1.80 8.14 12.32
N ALA A 195 -1.87 7.43 13.45
CA ALA A 195 -0.85 7.50 14.49
C ALA A 195 0.51 7.00 14.00
N ASN A 196 0.54 5.91 13.22
CA ASN A 196 1.76 5.39 12.65
C ASN A 196 2.38 6.35 11.62
N LEU A 197 1.54 6.98 10.77
CA LEU A 197 2.01 7.98 9.80
C LEU A 197 2.57 9.23 10.51
N GLU A 198 1.93 9.68 11.58
CA GLU A 198 2.45 10.79 12.37
C GLU A 198 3.81 10.46 12.99
N ALA A 199 3.93 9.30 13.63
CA ALA A 199 5.20 8.83 14.18
C ALA A 199 6.28 8.66 13.10
N LEU A 200 5.90 8.15 11.92
CA LEU A 200 6.80 8.02 10.77
C LEU A 200 7.32 9.38 10.28
N LEU A 201 6.45 10.39 10.19
CA LEU A 201 6.87 11.75 9.83
C LEU A 201 7.83 12.35 10.86
N GLN A 202 7.57 12.12 12.15
CA GLN A 202 8.47 12.55 13.22
C GLN A 202 9.86 11.91 13.07
N GLU A 203 9.91 10.60 12.80
CA GLU A 203 11.18 9.90 12.55
C GLU A 203 11.91 10.43 11.31
N LEU A 204 11.21 10.59 10.20
CA LEU A 204 11.80 11.08 8.96
C LEU A 204 12.34 12.50 9.10
N LYS A 205 11.58 13.41 9.72
CA LYS A 205 12.03 14.79 9.96
C LYS A 205 13.17 14.88 10.98
N ALA A 206 13.21 13.99 11.97
CA ALA A 206 14.32 13.91 12.90
C ALA A 206 15.61 13.38 12.23
N LEU A 207 15.47 12.44 11.29
CA LEU A 207 16.58 11.90 10.53
C LEU A 207 17.12 12.87 9.48
N ASN A 208 16.22 13.56 8.79
CA ASN A 208 16.55 14.45 7.67
C ASN A 208 15.56 15.63 7.61
N PRO A 209 15.84 16.70 8.35
CA PRO A 209 14.97 17.88 8.40
C PRO A 209 14.87 18.62 7.05
N ASP A 210 15.84 18.42 6.16
CA ASP A 210 15.95 19.13 4.88
C ASP A 210 15.25 18.36 3.73
N ALA A 211 14.87 17.09 3.94
CA ALA A 211 14.20 16.32 2.90
C ALA A 211 12.82 16.88 2.56
N GLN A 212 12.52 16.96 1.27
CA GLN A 212 11.15 17.16 0.80
C GLN A 212 10.37 15.84 0.94
N ILE A 213 9.43 15.79 1.87
CA ILE A 213 8.59 14.62 2.12
C ILE A 213 7.25 14.81 1.44
N VAL A 214 6.78 13.78 0.72
CA VAL A 214 5.45 13.75 0.10
C VAL A 214 4.66 12.58 0.65
N LEU A 215 3.55 12.85 1.32
CA LEU A 215 2.56 11.83 1.65
C LEU A 215 1.65 11.61 0.45
N VAL A 216 1.53 10.37 -0.01
CA VAL A 216 0.64 9.98 -1.11
C VAL A 216 -0.68 9.51 -0.52
N GLY A 217 -1.78 10.05 -1.04
CA GLY A 217 -3.12 9.69 -0.60
C GLY A 217 -3.59 8.34 -1.16
N TYR A 218 -4.86 8.04 -0.90
CA TYR A 218 -5.50 6.77 -1.22
C TYR A 218 -6.56 6.94 -2.30
N TYR A 219 -6.77 5.90 -3.08
CA TYR A 219 -7.84 5.78 -4.07
C TYR A 219 -8.87 4.72 -3.65
N ASN A 220 -10.01 4.70 -4.30
CA ASN A 220 -11.01 3.66 -4.12
C ASN A 220 -10.65 2.43 -4.96
N PRO A 221 -10.34 1.26 -4.37
CA PRO A 221 -9.93 0.07 -5.11
C PRO A 221 -11.09 -0.59 -5.88
N VAL A 222 -12.34 -0.28 -5.53
CA VAL A 222 -13.56 -0.83 -6.16
C VAL A 222 -14.48 0.32 -6.61
N PRO A 223 -14.12 1.02 -7.68
CA PRO A 223 -14.74 2.30 -8.04
C PRO A 223 -16.22 2.21 -8.41
N LEU A 224 -16.69 1.07 -8.93
CA LEU A 224 -18.09 0.90 -9.35
C LEU A 224 -19.02 0.44 -8.23
N LEU A 225 -18.48 0.00 -7.09
CA LEU A 225 -19.33 -0.33 -5.95
C LEU A 225 -19.77 0.98 -5.26
N PRO A 226 -21.07 1.35 -5.32
CA PRO A 226 -21.52 2.63 -4.78
C PRO A 226 -21.61 2.60 -3.25
N ALA A 227 -21.50 3.76 -2.61
CA ALA A 227 -21.92 3.91 -1.23
C ALA A 227 -23.46 3.71 -1.15
N PRO A 228 -24.02 3.08 -0.07
CA PRO A 228 -23.32 2.68 1.17
C PRO A 228 -22.66 1.30 1.12
N ALA A 229 -22.83 0.53 0.04
CA ALA A 229 -22.31 -0.83 -0.06
C ALA A 229 -20.77 -0.89 -0.09
N ASN A 230 -20.10 0.20 -0.46
CA ASN A 230 -18.66 0.29 -0.52
C ASN A 230 -18.07 0.90 0.77
N PRO A 231 -17.56 0.10 1.71
CA PRO A 231 -17.00 0.59 2.96
C PRO A 231 -15.73 1.42 2.75
N PHE A 232 -15.00 1.16 1.67
CA PHE A 232 -13.75 1.84 1.35
C PHE A 232 -13.92 3.30 0.96
N VAL A 233 -15.04 3.67 0.34
CA VAL A 233 -15.31 5.07 -0.06
C VAL A 233 -15.25 6.00 1.15
N LYS A 234 -15.98 5.67 2.22
CA LYS A 234 -15.99 6.48 3.44
C LYS A 234 -14.63 6.44 4.13
N HIS A 235 -14.04 5.24 4.23
CA HIS A 235 -12.75 5.03 4.91
C HIS A 235 -11.65 5.87 4.27
N PHE A 236 -11.37 5.66 2.98
CA PHE A 236 -10.26 6.36 2.31
C PHE A 236 -10.53 7.86 2.12
N ARG A 237 -11.79 8.29 1.96
CA ARG A 237 -12.11 9.71 1.96
C ARG A 237 -11.76 10.38 3.29
N THR A 238 -12.09 9.73 4.40
CA THR A 238 -11.80 10.26 5.74
C THR A 238 -10.30 10.23 6.01
N LEU A 239 -9.64 9.11 5.67
CA LEU A 239 -8.19 8.96 5.83
C LEU A 239 -7.43 10.00 5.01
N ASN A 240 -7.80 10.21 3.74
CA ASN A 240 -7.20 11.26 2.90
C ASN A 240 -7.28 12.66 3.53
N ARG A 241 -8.44 13.02 4.10
CA ARG A 241 -8.61 14.32 4.79
C ARG A 241 -7.70 14.41 6.02
N SER A 242 -7.59 13.32 6.79
CA SER A 242 -6.74 13.29 7.98
C SER A 242 -5.26 13.35 7.62
N VAL A 243 -4.83 12.59 6.59
CA VAL A 243 -3.45 12.59 6.11
C VAL A 243 -3.07 13.96 5.49
N GLN A 244 -4.00 14.60 4.78
CA GLN A 244 -3.78 15.97 4.26
C GLN A 244 -3.60 16.98 5.39
N LYS A 245 -4.38 16.89 6.48
CA LYS A 245 -4.19 17.73 7.66
C LYS A 245 -2.87 17.45 8.35
N LEU A 246 -2.50 16.17 8.46
CA LEU A 246 -1.21 15.78 9.01
C LEU A 246 -0.04 16.35 8.19
N ALA A 247 -0.13 16.29 6.86
CA ALA A 247 0.85 16.89 5.97
C ALA A 247 1.01 18.39 6.22
N GLN A 248 -0.10 19.12 6.37
CA GLN A 248 -0.09 20.55 6.70
C GLN A 248 0.53 20.82 8.09
N GLN A 249 0.21 19.99 9.09
CA GLN A 249 0.73 20.13 10.45
C GLN A 249 2.25 19.96 10.50
N TYR A 250 2.79 19.08 9.70
CA TYR A 250 4.23 18.76 9.66
C TYR A 250 4.99 19.51 8.56
N ASP A 251 4.32 20.40 7.84
CA ASP A 251 4.90 21.14 6.71
C ASP A 251 5.57 20.18 5.70
N VAL A 252 4.79 19.22 5.24
CA VAL A 252 5.17 18.28 4.18
C VAL A 252 4.12 18.29 3.07
N ALA A 253 4.51 17.84 1.87
CA ALA A 253 3.62 17.85 0.74
C ALA A 253 2.60 16.69 0.80
N PHE A 254 1.43 16.90 0.19
CA PHE A 254 0.42 15.87 0.00
C PHE A 254 0.08 15.73 -1.49
N ALA A 255 0.19 14.51 -2.00
CA ALA A 255 -0.18 14.14 -3.36
C ALA A 255 -1.49 13.34 -3.37
N SER A 256 -2.50 13.83 -4.08
CA SER A 256 -3.79 13.14 -4.16
C SER A 256 -3.73 11.93 -5.07
N ALA A 257 -4.26 10.80 -4.60
CA ALA A 257 -4.44 9.58 -5.40
C ALA A 257 -5.89 9.35 -5.87
N ALA A 258 -6.80 10.31 -5.64
CA ALA A 258 -8.25 10.11 -5.76
C ALA A 258 -8.74 9.60 -7.13
N TYR A 259 -8.03 9.92 -8.22
CA TYR A 259 -8.39 9.53 -9.59
C TYR A 259 -7.42 8.53 -10.20
N THR A 260 -6.78 7.72 -9.37
CA THR A 260 -5.90 6.65 -9.83
C THR A 260 -6.71 5.58 -10.56
N LEU A 261 -6.32 5.29 -11.79
CA LEU A 261 -6.91 4.21 -12.58
C LEU A 261 -6.35 2.87 -12.10
N VAL A 262 -7.24 1.96 -11.78
CA VAL A 262 -6.90 0.65 -11.25
C VAL A 262 -7.09 -0.47 -12.27
N ALA A 263 -6.27 -1.51 -12.13
CA ALA A 263 -6.41 -2.77 -12.85
C ALA A 263 -7.43 -3.70 -12.15
N ASN A 264 -7.62 -4.88 -12.71
CA ASN A 264 -8.56 -5.88 -12.19
C ASN A 264 -8.19 -6.41 -10.79
N ASP A 265 -6.93 -6.32 -10.40
CA ASP A 265 -6.43 -6.68 -9.07
C ASP A 265 -6.42 -5.52 -8.06
N ALA A 266 -7.09 -4.41 -8.39
CA ALA A 266 -7.14 -3.17 -7.61
C ALA A 266 -5.81 -2.39 -7.51
N HIS A 267 -4.71 -2.86 -8.11
CA HIS A 267 -3.48 -2.09 -8.22
C HIS A 267 -3.56 -1.04 -9.34
N PRO A 268 -2.76 0.04 -9.27
CA PRO A 268 -2.77 1.05 -10.33
C PRO A 268 -2.31 0.47 -11.68
N THR A 269 -3.00 0.85 -12.75
CA THR A 269 -2.53 0.63 -14.12
C THR A 269 -1.30 1.52 -14.42
N ALA A 270 -0.62 1.31 -15.56
CA ALA A 270 0.43 2.23 -16.01
C ALA A 270 -0.07 3.68 -16.11
N CYS A 271 -1.33 3.90 -16.51
CA CYS A 271 -1.97 5.23 -16.49
C CYS A 271 -2.23 5.72 -15.07
N GLY A 272 -2.62 4.83 -14.14
CA GLY A 272 -2.75 5.14 -12.73
C GLY A 272 -1.42 5.58 -12.10
N HIS A 273 -0.36 4.87 -12.36
CA HIS A 273 1.00 5.25 -11.94
C HIS A 273 1.46 6.59 -12.55
N LYS A 274 1.13 6.84 -13.81
CA LYS A 274 1.40 8.13 -14.45
C LYS A 274 0.64 9.28 -13.77
N TYR A 275 -0.60 9.02 -13.37
CA TYR A 275 -1.37 10.01 -12.61
C TYR A 275 -0.71 10.27 -11.24
N LEU A 276 -0.38 9.23 -10.47
CA LEU A 276 0.30 9.36 -9.17
C LEU A 276 1.59 10.17 -9.29
N ALA A 277 2.44 9.85 -10.27
CA ALA A 277 3.70 10.56 -10.51
C ALA A 277 3.47 12.06 -10.74
N ARG A 278 2.47 12.42 -11.57
CA ARG A 278 2.12 13.83 -11.80
C ARG A 278 1.67 14.54 -10.54
N GLN A 279 0.88 13.88 -9.68
CA GLN A 279 0.43 14.48 -8.43
C GLN A 279 1.59 14.70 -7.46
N ILE A 280 2.54 13.75 -7.41
CA ILE A 280 3.74 13.87 -6.57
C ILE A 280 4.63 15.01 -7.06
N LEU A 281 4.95 15.05 -8.37
CA LEU A 281 5.76 16.12 -8.95
C LEU A 281 5.12 17.50 -8.73
N LYS A 282 3.81 17.64 -8.93
CA LYS A 282 3.07 18.87 -8.66
C LYS A 282 3.09 19.27 -7.17
N ALA A 283 3.15 18.30 -6.27
CA ALA A 283 3.22 18.56 -4.83
C ALA A 283 4.62 19.05 -4.42
N LEU A 284 5.67 18.62 -5.13
CA LEU A 284 7.07 19.05 -4.91
C LEU A 284 7.37 20.45 -5.45
N GLU A 285 6.54 21.00 -6.37
CA GLU A 285 6.70 22.34 -6.93
C GLU A 285 6.19 23.46 -6.00
N LYS A 286 5.52 23.10 -4.90
CA LYS A 286 4.92 24.05 -3.96
C LYS A 286 5.82 24.32 -2.77
#